data_040775b4f81846550f9e07d3b8aeecc3
#
_entry.id   040775b4f81846550f9e07d3b8aeecc3
#
_cell.length_a   1.000
_cell.length_b   1.000
_cell.length_c   1.000
_cell.angle_alpha   90.00
_cell.angle_beta   90.00
_cell.angle_gamma   90.00
#
_symmetry.space_group_name_H-M   'P 1'
#
loop_
_entity.id
_entity.type
_entity.pdbx_description
1 polymer ?
#
loop_
_entity_poly.entity_id
_entity_poly.type
_entity_poly.pdbx_seq_one_letter_code
_entity_poly.pdbx_strand_id
1 'polypeptide(L)'
;MRPNGLVGTTDGRRLYVADHGGGQTFVYDVQSDGRLENQRVFVQQGADGITLDSKGNLYLTGDDVTIYNPSGIPVGSIAVPEPPANLAFGGIEGTTLFITARTSLYAVKMMVKGQ
;
A
#
# COMPACT_ATOMS: atom_id res chain seq x y z
N MET A 1 -2.75 -16.29 -9.25
CA MET A 1 -2.97 -15.05 -8.50
C MET A 1 -3.37 -15.36 -7.06
N ARG A 2 -2.73 -14.72 -6.12
CA ARG A 2 -3.09 -14.79 -4.69
C ARG A 2 -3.29 -13.37 -4.16
N PRO A 3 -4.43 -12.75 -4.45
CA PRO A 3 -4.67 -11.38 -4.00
C PRO A 3 -4.71 -11.33 -2.46
N ASN A 4 -4.08 -10.31 -1.89
CA ASN A 4 -3.96 -10.17 -0.45
C ASN A 4 -4.28 -8.72 -0.05
N GLY A 5 -3.29 -7.83 0.02
CA GLY A 5 -3.53 -6.46 0.39
C GLY A 5 -4.33 -5.69 -0.67
N LEU A 6 -5.23 -4.83 -0.22
CA LEU A 6 -5.98 -3.98 -1.13
C LEU A 6 -6.27 -2.62 -0.47
N VAL A 7 -6.32 -1.57 -1.29
CA VAL A 7 -6.65 -0.23 -0.82
C VAL A 7 -7.29 0.57 -1.96
N GLY A 8 -8.37 1.26 -1.64
CA GLY A 8 -9.05 2.17 -2.57
C GLY A 8 -8.62 3.61 -2.36
N THR A 9 -8.67 4.42 -3.42
CA THR A 9 -8.45 5.86 -3.30
C THR A 9 -9.66 6.53 -2.68
N THR A 10 -9.44 7.64 -1.97
CA THR A 10 -10.54 8.37 -1.28
C THR A 10 -11.56 8.95 -2.23
N ASP A 11 -11.18 9.22 -3.49
CA ASP A 11 -12.11 9.68 -4.52
C ASP A 11 -13.00 8.56 -5.08
N GLY A 12 -12.74 7.30 -4.65
CA GLY A 12 -13.52 6.14 -5.08
C GLY A 12 -13.26 5.68 -6.51
N ARG A 13 -12.20 6.14 -7.17
CA ARG A 13 -11.96 5.90 -8.59
C ARG A 13 -10.99 4.78 -8.91
N ARG A 14 -10.13 4.42 -7.96
CA ARG A 14 -9.10 3.40 -8.17
C ARG A 14 -9.04 2.43 -7.01
N LEU A 15 -8.68 1.19 -7.33
CA LEU A 15 -8.43 0.13 -6.36
C LEU A 15 -7.10 -0.52 -6.69
N TYR A 16 -6.21 -0.56 -5.72
CA TYR A 16 -4.95 -1.30 -5.80
C TYR A 16 -5.11 -2.65 -5.13
N VAL A 17 -4.64 -3.69 -5.78
CA VAL A 17 -4.69 -5.06 -5.25
C VAL A 17 -3.32 -5.70 -5.40
N ALA A 18 -2.70 -6.05 -4.28
CA ALA A 18 -1.41 -6.72 -4.28
C ALA A 18 -1.61 -8.23 -4.45
N ASP A 19 -0.97 -8.78 -5.46
CA ASP A 19 -0.90 -10.22 -5.69
C ASP A 19 0.39 -10.74 -5.05
N HIS A 20 0.27 -11.22 -3.82
CA HIS A 20 1.42 -11.72 -3.07
C HIS A 20 2.09 -12.90 -3.77
N GLY A 21 1.30 -13.84 -4.27
CA GLY A 21 1.82 -15.04 -4.92
C GLY A 21 2.44 -14.78 -6.29
N GLY A 22 1.88 -13.84 -7.05
CA GLY A 22 2.35 -13.50 -8.39
C GLY A 22 3.44 -12.43 -8.43
N GLY A 23 3.73 -11.78 -7.32
CA GLY A 23 4.77 -10.76 -7.25
C GLY A 23 4.43 -9.47 -7.99
N GLN A 24 3.15 -9.11 -8.06
CA GLN A 24 2.67 -7.93 -8.77
C GLN A 24 1.62 -7.20 -7.93
N THR A 25 1.48 -5.90 -8.19
CA THR A 25 0.34 -5.13 -7.69
C THR A 25 -0.41 -4.57 -8.89
N PHE A 26 -1.70 -4.83 -8.92
CA PHE A 26 -2.60 -4.35 -9.97
C PHE A 26 -3.32 -3.09 -9.53
N VAL A 27 -3.71 -2.28 -10.49
CA VAL A 27 -4.63 -1.17 -10.28
C VAL A 27 -5.84 -1.35 -11.21
N TYR A 28 -7.01 -1.06 -10.67
CA TYR A 28 -8.29 -1.11 -11.39
C TYR A 28 -8.93 0.27 -11.36
N ASP A 29 -9.66 0.59 -12.40
CA ASP A 29 -10.61 1.69 -12.36
C ASP A 29 -11.91 1.21 -11.75
N VAL A 30 -12.47 1.99 -10.84
CA VAL A 30 -13.72 1.67 -10.15
C VAL A 30 -14.82 2.52 -10.77
N GLN A 31 -15.83 1.87 -11.33
CA GLN A 31 -16.97 2.55 -11.95
C GLN A 31 -17.96 3.01 -10.88
N SER A 32 -18.86 3.92 -11.25
CA SER A 32 -19.84 4.48 -10.31
C SER A 32 -20.77 3.42 -9.71
N ASP A 33 -20.98 2.29 -10.40
CA ASP A 33 -21.78 1.16 -9.92
C ASP A 33 -20.97 0.12 -9.14
N GLY A 34 -19.67 0.39 -8.92
CA GLY A 34 -18.76 -0.48 -8.15
C GLY A 34 -18.04 -1.52 -8.99
N ARG A 35 -18.33 -1.64 -10.29
CA ARG A 35 -17.61 -2.59 -11.15
C ARG A 35 -16.17 -2.17 -11.32
N LEU A 36 -15.28 -3.16 -11.45
CA LEU A 36 -13.86 -2.95 -11.69
C LEU A 36 -13.57 -3.15 -13.18
N GLU A 37 -12.87 -2.21 -13.77
CA GLU A 37 -12.47 -2.25 -15.17
C GLU A 37 -10.99 -1.89 -15.31
N ASN A 38 -10.46 -2.13 -16.51
CA ASN A 38 -9.14 -1.66 -16.91
C ASN A 38 -8.03 -2.12 -15.96
N GLN A 39 -8.02 -3.44 -15.66
CA GLN A 39 -6.96 -4.06 -14.86
C GLN A 39 -5.61 -3.87 -15.55
N ARG A 40 -4.64 -3.38 -14.79
CA ARG A 40 -3.27 -3.24 -15.28
C ARG A 40 -2.26 -3.42 -14.15
N VAL A 41 -1.06 -3.83 -14.50
CA VAL A 41 0.03 -3.95 -13.54
C VAL A 41 0.51 -2.54 -13.18
N PHE A 42 0.50 -2.23 -11.88
CA PHE A 42 1.02 -0.97 -11.38
C PHE A 42 2.52 -1.07 -11.12
N VAL A 43 2.94 -2.07 -10.35
CA VAL A 43 4.36 -2.33 -10.07
C VAL A 43 4.61 -3.85 -10.01
N GLN A 44 5.86 -4.25 -10.28
CA GLN A 44 6.32 -5.64 -10.21
C GLN A 44 6.75 -5.98 -8.78
N GLN A 45 5.84 -5.81 -7.85
CA GLN A 45 6.01 -6.20 -6.46
C GLN A 45 4.63 -6.55 -5.90
N GLY A 46 4.52 -7.71 -5.27
CA GLY A 46 3.36 -8.09 -4.48
C GLY A 46 3.54 -7.66 -3.02
N ALA A 47 2.53 -7.87 -2.21
CA ALA A 47 2.58 -7.55 -0.79
C ALA A 47 1.47 -8.26 -0.03
N ASP A 48 1.66 -8.45 1.28
CA ASP A 48 0.59 -8.82 2.20
C ASP A 48 -0.27 -7.60 2.52
N GLY A 49 0.36 -6.51 2.91
CA GLY A 49 -0.33 -5.29 3.28
C GLY A 49 0.05 -4.11 2.41
N ILE A 50 -0.92 -3.25 2.15
CA ILE A 50 -0.71 -2.02 1.38
C ILE A 50 -1.52 -0.88 1.96
N THR A 51 -1.04 0.35 1.80
CA THR A 51 -1.78 1.56 2.16
C THR A 51 -1.37 2.73 1.26
N LEU A 52 -2.13 3.81 1.32
CA LEU A 52 -1.87 5.04 0.56
C LEU A 52 -1.68 6.21 1.52
N ASP A 53 -0.80 7.13 1.17
CA ASP A 53 -0.76 8.42 1.84
C ASP A 53 -1.65 9.45 1.13
N SER A 54 -1.73 10.65 1.69
CA SER A 54 -2.59 11.72 1.16
C SER A 54 -2.11 12.29 -0.17
N LYS A 55 -0.87 11.99 -0.57
CA LYS A 55 -0.31 12.38 -1.86
C LYS A 55 -0.45 11.30 -2.93
N GLY A 56 -1.08 10.17 -2.58
CA GLY A 56 -1.28 9.06 -3.49
C GLY A 56 -0.10 8.11 -3.60
N ASN A 57 0.91 8.22 -2.74
CA ASN A 57 2.00 7.26 -2.72
C ASN A 57 1.52 5.94 -2.13
N LEU A 58 1.90 4.84 -2.75
CA LEU A 58 1.52 3.48 -2.36
C LEU A 58 2.65 2.83 -1.56
N TYR A 59 2.31 2.30 -0.41
CA TYR A 59 3.23 1.62 0.51
C TYR A 59 2.96 0.14 0.45
N LEU A 60 3.98 -0.65 0.16
CA LEU A 60 3.90 -2.11 0.04
C LEU A 60 4.79 -2.78 1.07
N THR A 61 4.26 -3.77 1.78
CA THR A 61 5.09 -4.62 2.65
C THR A 61 5.80 -5.68 1.80
N GLY A 62 7.08 -5.86 2.06
CA GLY A 62 7.92 -6.87 1.44
C GLY A 62 8.97 -7.29 2.47
N ASP A 63 10.24 -7.32 2.10
CA ASP A 63 11.33 -7.44 3.09
C ASP A 63 11.38 -6.21 3.99
N ASP A 64 11.10 -5.06 3.40
CA ASP A 64 10.91 -3.78 4.06
C ASP A 64 9.58 -3.18 3.60
N VAL A 65 9.30 -1.93 3.93
CA VAL A 65 8.21 -1.17 3.32
C VAL A 65 8.77 -0.38 2.14
N THR A 66 8.26 -0.63 0.94
CA THR A 66 8.63 0.11 -0.27
C THR A 66 7.55 1.12 -0.61
N ILE A 67 7.95 2.32 -0.99
CA ILE A 67 7.02 3.43 -1.30
C ILE A 67 7.16 3.77 -2.78
N TYR A 68 6.03 3.73 -3.49
CA TYR A 68 5.92 4.09 -4.91
C TYR A 68 5.08 5.34 -5.07
N ASN A 69 5.48 6.23 -5.95
CA ASN A 69 4.64 7.39 -6.27
C ASN A 69 3.47 6.98 -7.18
N PRO A 70 2.52 7.90 -7.46
CA PRO A 70 1.37 7.58 -8.32
C PRO A 70 1.72 7.10 -9.73
N SER A 71 2.94 7.34 -10.20
CA SER A 71 3.43 6.86 -11.49
C SER A 71 4.10 5.48 -11.41
N GLY A 72 4.14 4.85 -10.23
CA GLY A 72 4.78 3.55 -10.05
C GLY A 72 6.31 3.61 -9.94
N ILE A 73 6.87 4.77 -9.63
CA ILE A 73 8.30 4.93 -9.45
C ILE A 73 8.62 4.81 -7.96
N PRO A 74 9.61 3.97 -7.57
CA PRO A 74 9.99 3.88 -6.16
C PRO A 74 10.62 5.19 -5.70
N VAL A 75 10.12 5.72 -4.59
CA VAL A 75 10.57 7.01 -4.03
C VAL A 75 11.15 6.88 -2.62
N GLY A 76 11.06 5.72 -2.01
CA GLY A 76 11.62 5.49 -0.69
C GLY A 76 11.38 4.09 -0.17
N SER A 77 12.01 3.80 0.96
CA SER A 77 11.78 2.56 1.69
C SER A 77 11.95 2.81 3.18
N ILE A 78 11.32 1.97 3.99
CA ILE A 78 11.43 2.00 5.45
C ILE A 78 11.94 0.63 5.87
N ALA A 79 13.13 0.61 6.45
CA ALA A 79 13.68 -0.62 7.01
C ALA A 79 12.94 -0.99 8.30
N VAL A 80 12.54 -2.26 8.40
CA VAL A 80 11.86 -2.80 9.56
C VAL A 80 12.67 -3.98 10.08
N PRO A 81 12.90 -4.07 11.42
CA PRO A 81 13.74 -5.14 11.99
C PRO A 81 13.24 -6.56 11.70
N GLU A 82 11.95 -6.74 11.42
CA GLU A 82 11.33 -8.01 11.04
C GLU A 82 10.54 -7.78 9.76
N PRO A 83 10.33 -8.81 8.92
CA PRO A 83 9.52 -8.65 7.70
C PRO A 83 8.11 -8.15 8.02
N PRO A 84 7.71 -6.99 7.47
CA PRO A 84 6.39 -6.44 7.73
C PRO A 84 5.29 -7.22 7.03
N ALA A 85 4.11 -7.29 7.65
CA ALA A 85 2.94 -7.98 7.12
C ALA A 85 1.80 -7.03 6.78
N ASN A 86 1.61 -5.95 7.55
CA ASN A 86 0.54 -5.00 7.30
C ASN A 86 0.92 -3.63 7.83
N LEU A 87 0.22 -2.60 7.39
CA LEU A 87 0.51 -1.24 7.80
C LEU A 87 -0.71 -0.35 7.65
N ALA A 88 -0.78 0.69 8.48
CA ALA A 88 -1.86 1.65 8.43
C ALA A 88 -1.40 2.98 9.03
N PHE A 89 -1.85 4.09 8.45
CA PHE A 89 -1.67 5.40 9.05
C PHE A 89 -2.67 5.60 10.18
N GLY A 90 -2.24 6.32 11.21
CA GLY A 90 -3.08 6.66 12.35
C GLY A 90 -2.45 7.77 13.19
N GLY A 91 -2.92 7.86 14.43
CA GLY A 91 -2.54 8.94 15.31
C GLY A 91 -3.45 10.16 15.14
N ILE A 92 -3.33 11.13 16.05
CA ILE A 92 -4.20 12.31 16.08
C ILE A 92 -4.07 13.12 14.78
N GLU A 93 -2.86 13.26 14.27
CA GLU A 93 -2.59 14.02 13.04
C GLU A 93 -2.64 13.17 11.78
N GLY A 94 -2.78 11.84 11.93
CA GLY A 94 -2.77 10.90 10.81
C GLY A 94 -1.41 10.70 10.18
N THR A 95 -0.33 11.08 10.84
CA THR A 95 1.03 11.03 10.30
C THR A 95 1.87 9.90 10.86
N THR A 96 1.33 9.07 11.73
CA THR A 96 2.05 7.92 12.26
C THR A 96 1.73 6.69 11.42
N LEU A 97 2.74 6.05 10.87
CA LEU A 97 2.60 4.79 10.15
C LEU A 97 2.83 3.64 11.13
N PHE A 98 1.80 2.84 11.39
CA PHE A 98 1.89 1.65 12.21
C PHE A 98 2.15 0.45 11.31
N ILE A 99 3.07 -0.42 11.71
CA ILE A 99 3.51 -1.58 10.93
C ILE A 99 3.48 -2.81 11.83
N THR A 100 2.70 -3.82 11.45
CA THR A 100 2.77 -5.14 12.09
C THR A 100 3.82 -5.98 11.39
N ALA A 101 4.66 -6.63 12.16
CA ALA A 101 5.74 -7.45 11.63
C ALA A 101 6.00 -8.62 12.58
N ARG A 102 5.59 -9.81 12.22
CA ARG A 102 5.73 -11.06 12.99
C ARG A 102 5.28 -10.90 14.45
N THR A 103 6.22 -10.66 15.37
CA THR A 103 5.96 -10.60 16.81
C THR A 103 5.83 -9.19 17.35
N SER A 104 5.96 -8.16 16.50
CA SER A 104 6.09 -6.77 16.95
C SER A 104 5.16 -5.83 16.20
N LEU A 105 4.87 -4.73 16.86
CA LEU A 105 4.19 -3.57 16.27
C LEU A 105 5.17 -2.40 16.30
N TYR A 106 5.40 -1.80 15.15
CA TYR A 106 6.29 -0.65 14.99
C TYR A 106 5.48 0.59 14.65
N ALA A 107 6.01 1.74 15.02
CA ALA A 107 5.43 3.03 14.67
C ALA A 107 6.52 3.94 14.11
N VAL A 108 6.22 4.59 12.99
CA VAL A 108 7.13 5.52 12.32
C VAL A 108 6.42 6.84 12.13
N LYS A 109 7.05 7.92 12.60
CA LYS A 109 6.53 9.27 12.37
C LYS A 109 6.86 9.67 10.93
N MET A 110 5.83 9.96 10.15
CA MET A 110 5.97 10.38 8.77
C MET A 110 5.76 11.89 8.65
N MET A 111 6.23 12.45 7.53
CA MET A 111 6.01 13.86 7.21
C MET A 111 4.76 14.07 6.34
N VAL A 112 3.99 13.02 6.11
CA VAL A 112 2.79 13.01 5.29
C VAL A 112 1.70 12.26 6.06
N LYS A 113 0.43 12.58 5.78
CA LYS A 113 -0.71 11.85 6.35
C LYS A 113 -1.09 10.66 5.49
N GLY A 114 -1.75 9.69 6.11
CA GLY A 114 -2.57 8.73 5.37
C GLY A 114 -3.71 9.43 4.63
N GLN A 115 -4.26 8.73 3.69
CA GLN A 115 -5.40 9.27 2.94
C GLN A 115 -6.68 9.33 3.77
#